data_63972518f49de439be7a241ebc068c02
#
_entry.id   63972518f49de439be7a241ebc068c02
#
_cell.length_a   1.000
_cell.length_b   1.000
_cell.length_c   1.000
_cell.angle_alpha   90.00
_cell.angle_beta   90.00
_cell.angle_gamma   90.00
#
_symmetry.space_group_name_H-M   'P 1'
#
loop_
_entity.id
_entity.type
_entity.pdbx_description
1 polymer ?
#
loop_
_entity_poly.entity_id
_entity_poly.type
_entity_poly.pdbx_seq_one_letter_code
_entity_poly.pdbx_strand_id
1 'polypeptide(L)'
;LKYPPSWSPVQKPDIVFVRKADSGIIQRRAIVGVPSLLVEIISPASVRRDRYEKRDLYARFGVVEYWLGDPANRALEILTLRNHRYELHGCAEEKGVLSSPLLAGLQVDLGEL
;
A
#
# COMPACT_ATOMS: atom_id res chain seq x y z
N LEU A 1 12.20 1.93 -11.50
CA LEU A 1 11.46 0.71 -11.82
C LEU A 1 10.24 1.03 -12.68
N LYS A 2 9.97 0.18 -13.64
CA LYS A 2 8.76 0.24 -14.45
C LYS A 2 7.76 -0.77 -13.93
N TYR A 3 6.50 -0.40 -13.95
CA TYR A 3 5.41 -1.28 -13.55
C TYR A 3 4.83 -1.98 -14.77
N PRO A 4 4.05 -3.06 -14.59
CA PRO A 4 3.41 -3.75 -15.70
C PRO A 4 2.65 -2.79 -16.61
N PRO A 5 2.49 -3.10 -17.91
CA PRO A 5 1.78 -2.21 -18.83
C PRO A 5 0.37 -1.80 -18.40
N SER A 6 -0.29 -2.63 -17.60
CA SER A 6 -1.60 -2.33 -17.02
C SER A 6 -1.55 -1.25 -15.93
N TRP A 7 -0.36 -0.89 -15.46
CA TRP A 7 -0.17 0.14 -14.45
C TRP A 7 0.20 1.45 -15.14
N SER A 8 -0.68 2.42 -15.12
CA SER A 8 -0.38 3.72 -15.69
C SER A 8 0.57 4.50 -14.77
N PRO A 9 1.26 5.55 -15.29
CA PRO A 9 2.13 6.39 -14.47
C PRO A 9 1.46 6.98 -13.23
N VAL A 10 0.16 7.26 -13.31
CA VAL A 10 -0.59 7.83 -12.17
C VAL A 10 -0.90 6.81 -11.08
N GLN A 11 -0.61 5.53 -11.33
CA GLN A 11 -0.90 4.43 -10.41
C GLN A 11 0.36 3.87 -9.75
N LYS A 12 1.50 4.52 -9.94
CA LYS A 12 2.75 4.09 -9.30
C LYS A 12 2.67 4.33 -7.81
N PRO A 13 2.78 3.30 -6.98
CA PRO A 13 2.81 3.48 -5.53
C PRO A 13 4.13 4.11 -5.07
N ASP A 14 4.11 4.77 -3.93
CA ASP A 14 5.30 5.40 -3.36
C ASP A 14 6.29 4.36 -2.84
N ILE A 15 5.79 3.29 -2.23
CA ILE A 15 6.62 2.20 -1.73
C ILE A 15 5.99 0.88 -2.13
N VAL A 16 6.85 -0.05 -2.58
CA VAL A 16 6.44 -1.39 -2.98
C VAL A 16 7.24 -2.38 -2.14
N PHE A 17 6.55 -3.35 -1.54
CA PHE A 17 7.17 -4.44 -0.84
C PHE A 17 6.88 -5.76 -1.54
N VAL A 18 7.94 -6.54 -1.79
CA VAL A 18 7.84 -7.87 -2.38
C VAL A 18 8.50 -8.85 -1.42
N ARG A 19 7.77 -9.90 -1.02
CA ARG A 19 8.33 -10.92 -0.16
C ARG A 19 9.50 -11.61 -0.85
N LYS A 20 10.48 -12.02 -0.08
CA LYS A 20 11.66 -12.71 -0.61
C LYS A 20 11.28 -13.94 -1.44
N ALA A 21 10.26 -14.67 -1.01
CA ALA A 21 9.75 -15.83 -1.74
C ALA A 21 9.20 -15.47 -3.14
N ASP A 22 8.77 -14.23 -3.33
CA ASP A 22 8.18 -13.74 -4.58
C ASP A 22 9.15 -12.83 -5.35
N SER A 23 10.42 -12.81 -4.98
CA SER A 23 11.42 -11.89 -5.55
C SER A 23 11.59 -12.05 -7.07
N GLY A 24 11.16 -13.16 -7.63
CA GLY A 24 11.22 -13.36 -9.08
C GLY A 24 10.41 -12.35 -9.89
N ILE A 25 9.44 -11.65 -9.28
CA ILE A 25 8.70 -10.60 -9.96
C ILE A 25 9.50 -9.30 -10.09
N ILE A 26 10.58 -9.15 -9.33
CA ILE A 26 11.46 -7.99 -9.41
C ILE A 26 12.48 -8.25 -10.51
N GLN A 27 12.44 -7.45 -11.56
CA GLN A 27 13.40 -7.51 -12.64
C GLN A 27 14.18 -6.20 -12.70
N ARG A 28 15.23 -6.18 -13.50
CA ARG A 28 16.21 -5.09 -13.54
C ARG A 28 15.59 -3.68 -13.60
N ARG A 29 14.49 -3.53 -14.34
CA ARG A 29 13.85 -2.22 -14.55
C ARG A 29 12.35 -2.22 -14.32
N ALA A 30 11.80 -3.32 -13.82
CA ALA A 30 10.34 -3.45 -13.71
C ALA A 30 9.95 -4.42 -12.62
N ILE A 31 8.74 -4.24 -12.11
CA ILE A 31 8.04 -5.25 -11.31
C ILE A 31 7.02 -5.88 -12.25
N VAL A 32 7.18 -7.18 -12.52
CA VAL A 32 6.39 -7.90 -13.53
C VAL A 32 5.27 -8.73 -12.93
N GLY A 33 5.01 -8.59 -11.65
CA GLY A 33 3.94 -9.30 -10.97
C GLY A 33 3.27 -8.41 -9.94
N VAL A 34 2.48 -9.03 -9.06
CA VAL A 34 1.73 -8.32 -8.03
C VAL A 34 2.56 -8.24 -6.75
N PRO A 35 2.90 -7.04 -6.26
CA PRO A 35 3.59 -6.90 -4.98
C PRO A 35 2.73 -7.38 -3.83
N SER A 36 3.39 -7.74 -2.72
CA SER A 36 2.68 -8.23 -1.53
C SER A 36 2.05 -7.09 -0.73
N LEU A 37 2.69 -5.94 -0.74
CA LEU A 37 2.27 -4.77 0.02
C LEU A 37 2.63 -3.50 -0.73
N LEU A 38 1.73 -2.54 -0.74
CA LEU A 38 1.96 -1.21 -1.31
C LEU A 38 1.70 -0.15 -0.26
N VAL A 39 2.47 0.93 -0.34
CA VAL A 39 2.25 2.12 0.49
C VAL A 39 2.05 3.32 -0.43
N GLU A 40 0.97 4.03 -0.22
CA GLU A 40 0.68 5.29 -0.89
C GLU A 40 0.70 6.42 0.13
N ILE A 41 1.39 7.51 -0.22
CA ILE A 41 1.40 8.72 0.58
C ILE A 41 0.50 9.73 -0.14
N ILE A 42 -0.61 10.08 0.48
CA ILE A 42 -1.57 10.97 -0.16
C ILE A 42 -1.22 12.44 0.08
N SER A 43 -1.58 13.28 -0.88
CA SER A 43 -1.51 14.72 -0.76
C SER A 43 -2.93 15.28 -0.81
N PRO A 44 -3.17 16.54 -0.35
CA PRO A 44 -4.50 17.14 -0.46
C PRO A 44 -5.07 17.11 -1.86
N ALA A 45 -4.21 17.25 -2.89
CA ALA A 45 -4.65 17.28 -4.27
C ALA A 45 -5.02 15.89 -4.82
N SER A 46 -4.53 14.80 -4.21
CA SER A 46 -4.71 13.44 -4.72
C SER A 46 -5.55 12.54 -3.81
N VAL A 47 -6.09 13.06 -2.71
CA VAL A 47 -6.81 12.28 -1.69
C VAL A 47 -7.87 11.37 -2.31
N ARG A 48 -8.73 11.93 -3.17
CA ARG A 48 -9.82 11.16 -3.76
C ARG A 48 -9.31 10.02 -4.64
N ARG A 49 -8.32 10.30 -5.50
CA ARG A 49 -7.74 9.29 -6.37
C ARG A 49 -7.09 8.18 -5.58
N ASP A 50 -6.21 8.55 -4.62
CA ASP A 50 -5.47 7.54 -3.86
C ASP A 50 -6.41 6.72 -2.99
N ARG A 51 -7.42 7.34 -2.41
CA ARG A 51 -8.33 6.66 -1.50
C ARG A 51 -9.32 5.74 -2.20
N TYR A 52 -9.79 6.10 -3.40
CA TYR A 52 -10.87 5.35 -4.06
C TYR A 52 -10.44 4.67 -5.35
N GLU A 53 -9.83 5.40 -6.27
CA GLU A 53 -9.47 4.84 -7.57
C GLU A 53 -8.33 3.83 -7.49
N LYS A 54 -7.24 4.19 -6.81
CA LYS A 54 -6.10 3.29 -6.65
C LYS A 54 -6.46 2.10 -5.77
N ARG A 55 -7.26 2.31 -4.74
CA ARG A 55 -7.75 1.26 -3.88
C ARG A 55 -8.46 0.16 -4.67
N ASP A 56 -9.41 0.55 -5.53
CA ASP A 56 -10.14 -0.40 -6.35
C ASP A 56 -9.21 -1.11 -7.34
N LEU A 57 -8.27 -0.38 -7.90
CA LEU A 57 -7.31 -0.95 -8.85
C LEU A 57 -6.43 -2.00 -8.18
N TYR A 58 -5.85 -1.68 -7.02
CA TYR A 58 -4.97 -2.61 -6.32
C TYR A 58 -5.73 -3.85 -5.82
N ALA A 59 -6.98 -3.67 -5.43
CA ALA A 59 -7.84 -4.81 -5.06
C ALA A 59 -8.03 -5.76 -6.25
N ARG A 60 -8.26 -5.21 -7.45
CA ARG A 60 -8.40 -6.02 -8.65
C ARG A 60 -7.11 -6.75 -9.02
N PHE A 61 -5.94 -6.15 -8.75
CA PHE A 61 -4.67 -6.82 -8.97
C PHE A 61 -4.33 -7.85 -7.90
N GLY A 62 -5.07 -7.88 -6.79
CA GLY A 62 -4.83 -8.85 -5.74
C GLY A 62 -3.71 -8.47 -4.77
N VAL A 63 -3.41 -7.19 -4.61
CA VAL A 63 -2.44 -6.73 -3.61
C VAL A 63 -3.00 -6.98 -2.22
N VAL A 64 -2.33 -7.84 -1.44
CA VAL A 64 -2.87 -8.36 -0.18
C VAL A 64 -2.98 -7.30 0.90
N GLU A 65 -2.01 -6.39 0.98
CA GLU A 65 -1.99 -5.36 2.01
C GLU A 65 -1.68 -3.99 1.39
N TYR A 66 -2.43 -2.99 1.80
CA TYR A 66 -2.35 -1.65 1.26
C TYR A 66 -2.34 -0.64 2.40
N TRP A 67 -1.30 0.16 2.46
CA TRP A 67 -1.14 1.20 3.48
C TRP A 67 -1.38 2.57 2.86
N LEU A 68 -2.17 3.38 3.53
CA LEU A 68 -2.48 4.72 3.08
C LEU A 68 -2.00 5.71 4.13
N GLY A 69 -0.96 6.46 3.82
CA GLY A 69 -0.39 7.48 4.68
C GLY A 69 -0.91 8.85 4.31
N ASP A 70 -1.33 9.61 5.31
CA ASP A 70 -1.85 10.97 5.16
C ASP A 70 -1.06 11.92 6.05
N PRO A 71 0.01 12.55 5.51
CA PRO A 71 0.86 13.44 6.31
C PRO A 71 0.13 14.67 6.81
N ALA A 72 -0.81 15.21 6.04
CA ALA A 72 -1.54 16.42 6.43
C ALA A 72 -2.35 16.22 7.72
N ASN A 73 -2.91 15.03 7.88
CA ASN A 73 -3.67 14.66 9.07
C ASN A 73 -2.88 13.80 10.05
N ARG A 74 -1.61 13.53 9.75
CA ARG A 74 -0.75 12.65 10.54
C ARG A 74 -1.44 11.31 10.81
N ALA A 75 -1.99 10.73 9.77
CA ALA A 75 -2.79 9.52 9.85
C ALA A 75 -2.20 8.40 9.01
N LEU A 76 -2.46 7.16 9.42
CA LEU A 76 -2.07 5.96 8.68
C LEU A 76 -3.21 4.95 8.75
N GLU A 77 -3.55 4.37 7.60
CA GLU A 77 -4.50 3.27 7.51
C GLU A 77 -3.79 2.04 6.94
N ILE A 78 -4.06 0.88 7.52
CA ILE A 78 -3.63 -0.41 6.98
C ILE A 78 -4.86 -1.18 6.54
N LEU A 79 -4.91 -1.53 5.26
CA LEU A 79 -6.02 -2.23 4.64
C LEU A 79 -5.58 -3.63 4.23
N THR A 80 -6.46 -4.61 4.40
CA THR A 80 -6.22 -5.99 4.00
C THR A 80 -7.26 -6.44 2.99
N LEU A 81 -6.82 -7.22 2.00
CA LEU A 81 -7.70 -7.72 0.95
C LEU A 81 -8.46 -8.95 1.43
N ARG A 82 -9.79 -8.89 1.34
CA ARG A 82 -10.69 -10.03 1.60
C ARG A 82 -11.81 -10.05 0.56
N ASN A 83 -11.98 -11.19 -0.08
CA ASN A 83 -13.04 -11.36 -1.08
C ASN A 83 -13.04 -10.25 -2.13
N HIS A 84 -11.84 -9.92 -2.64
CA HIS A 84 -11.61 -8.90 -3.68
C HIS A 84 -11.90 -7.46 -3.24
N ARG A 85 -12.02 -7.22 -1.93
CA ARG A 85 -12.22 -5.89 -1.37
C ARG A 85 -11.27 -5.64 -0.21
N TYR A 86 -10.89 -4.40 0.00
CA TYR A 86 -10.10 -4.03 1.17
C TYR A 86 -10.99 -3.80 2.38
N GLU A 87 -10.55 -4.35 3.50
CA GLU A 87 -11.11 -4.07 4.81
C GLU A 87 -10.09 -3.33 5.63
N LEU A 88 -10.56 -2.40 6.46
CA LEU A 88 -9.68 -1.68 7.37
C LEU A 88 -9.17 -2.64 8.45
N HIS A 89 -7.85 -2.86 8.49
CA HIS A 89 -7.22 -3.66 9.54
C HIS A 89 -6.91 -2.80 10.77
N GLY A 90 -6.40 -1.58 10.55
CA GLY A 90 -6.09 -0.66 11.62
C GLY A 90 -5.89 0.75 11.09
N CYS A 91 -6.10 1.72 11.96
CA CYS A 91 -5.82 3.11 11.65
C CYS A 91 -5.39 3.84 12.91
N ALA A 92 -4.60 4.90 12.72
CA ALA A 92 -4.18 5.78 13.79
C ALA A 92 -4.04 7.21 13.28
N GLU A 93 -4.28 8.18 14.15
CA GLU A 93 -4.06 9.60 13.88
C GLU A 93 -3.18 10.16 14.98
N GLU A 94 -2.16 10.93 14.59
CA GLU A 94 -1.17 11.58 15.46
C GLU A 94 -0.32 10.60 16.29
N LYS A 95 -0.91 9.60 16.91
CA LYS A 95 -0.22 8.59 17.71
C LYS A 95 -0.96 7.27 17.62
N GLY A 96 -0.26 6.21 17.93
CA GLY A 96 -0.78 4.86 17.94
C GLY A 96 0.19 3.88 17.33
N VAL A 97 0.03 2.61 17.65
CA VAL A 97 0.86 1.54 17.12
C VAL A 97 0.01 0.68 16.21
N LEU A 98 0.47 0.49 14.97
CA LEU A 98 -0.19 -0.37 14.00
C LEU A 98 0.72 -1.55 13.65
N SER A 99 0.11 -2.71 13.47
CA SER A 99 0.82 -3.94 13.11
C SER A 99 0.44 -4.36 11.69
N SER A 100 1.43 -4.86 10.95
CA SER A 100 1.18 -5.43 9.63
C SER A 100 0.70 -6.87 9.75
N PRO A 101 -0.48 -7.23 9.24
CA PRO A 101 -0.88 -8.64 9.23
C PRO A 101 0.00 -9.50 8.32
N LEU A 102 0.53 -8.92 7.24
CA LEU A 102 1.40 -9.65 6.31
C LEU A 102 2.80 -9.86 6.87
N LEU A 103 3.36 -8.81 7.48
CA LEU A 103 4.75 -8.80 7.97
C LEU A 103 4.75 -9.01 9.48
N ALA A 104 4.68 -10.26 9.90
CA ALA A 104 4.63 -10.62 11.31
C ALA A 104 5.78 -9.97 12.09
N GLY A 105 5.46 -9.33 13.20
CA GLY A 105 6.42 -8.64 14.04
C GLY A 105 6.71 -7.20 13.64
N LEU A 106 6.24 -6.75 12.46
CA LEU A 106 6.41 -5.36 12.06
C LEU A 106 5.33 -4.50 12.72
N GLN A 107 5.78 -3.48 13.41
CA GLN A 107 4.89 -2.48 14.01
C GLN A 107 5.34 -1.09 13.58
N VAL A 108 4.38 -0.20 13.42
CA VAL A 108 4.64 1.22 13.16
C VAL A 108 4.09 2.01 14.32
N ASP A 109 4.97 2.74 14.99
CA ASP A 109 4.58 3.66 16.05
C ASP A 109 4.45 5.06 15.44
N LEU A 110 3.22 5.48 15.21
CA LEU A 110 2.94 6.74 14.54
C LEU A 110 3.43 7.94 15.35
N GLY A 111 3.38 7.85 16.66
CA GLY A 111 3.83 8.93 17.54
C GLY A 111 5.34 9.18 17.48
N GLU A 112 6.11 8.24 16.97
CA GLU A 112 7.57 8.36 16.83
C GLU A 112 8.03 8.79 15.45
N LEU A 113 7.09 8.95 14.54
CA LEU A 113 7.41 9.37 13.16
C LEU A 113 7.57 10.88 13.03
#